data_44f235a63fa6f459369e35ba16f6fbe5
#
_entry.id   44f235a63fa6f459369e35ba16f6fbe5
#
_cell.length_a   1.000
_cell.length_b   1.000
_cell.length_c   1.000
_cell.angle_alpha   90.00
_cell.angle_beta   90.00
_cell.angle_gamma   90.00
#
_symmetry.space_group_name_H-M   'P 1'
#
loop_
_entity.id
_entity.type
_entity.pdbx_description
1 polymer ?
#
loop_
_entity_poly.entity_id
_entity_poly.type
_entity_poly.pdbx_seq_one_letter_code
_entity_poly.pdbx_strand_id
1 'polypeptide(L)'
;MSKEIFSSYSGILSDIDIKSFWGHGINIFSSETGELAFNLEKQLQLGSIDLHFRHAYSKIRLSKNEILTYDMLKQHNYTTPSELKTGEKLRILPGEMIVTTTLETVQFSEEFAGIITGRSSIARLGVMVHCCQEFINPGHGQPIPLQIINLSPCSVELDLRIPICQLVIFKLCSPASGRYKDDINSKYVNETVPQTSKIYEEIPDSLPENKEKLSNINNITKLFLSKYLLPFFPSVIMLLVITPFINEYITDKSLLEILNATKNMSGAVILGIILIIVYVWLKRGEK
;
A
#
# COMPACT_ATOMS: atom_id res chain seq x y z
N MET A 1 -17.98 45.55 15.77
CA MET A 1 -17.46 45.42 14.40
C MET A 1 -18.14 44.18 13.80
N SER A 2 -18.95 44.42 12.79
CA SER A 2 -20.07 43.57 12.39
C SER A 2 -19.64 42.24 11.71
N LYS A 3 -20.48 41.23 11.86
CA LYS A 3 -20.43 39.91 11.20
C LYS A 3 -20.17 39.97 9.65
N GLU A 4 -20.45 41.10 9.03
CA GLU A 4 -20.33 41.28 7.56
C GLU A 4 -18.89 41.38 7.04
N ILE A 5 -17.92 41.76 7.86
CA ILE A 5 -16.52 41.94 7.41
C ILE A 5 -15.83 40.55 7.24
N PHE A 6 -16.25 39.53 8.01
CA PHE A 6 -15.63 38.19 7.94
C PHE A 6 -16.14 37.31 6.77
N SER A 7 -17.23 37.71 6.11
CA SER A 7 -17.82 36.88 5.03
C SER A 7 -17.01 36.91 3.71
N SER A 8 -16.08 37.85 3.54
CA SER A 8 -15.34 38.06 2.27
C SER A 8 -13.93 37.45 2.25
N TYR A 9 -13.42 36.94 3.35
CA TYR A 9 -12.07 36.42 3.40
C TYR A 9 -12.05 34.90 3.36
N SER A 10 -11.26 34.33 2.45
CA SER A 10 -10.91 32.91 2.37
C SER A 10 -9.42 32.74 2.63
N GLY A 11 -9.02 31.62 3.17
CA GLY A 11 -7.61 31.30 3.43
C GLY A 11 -7.39 30.54 4.72
N ILE A 12 -6.12 30.49 5.14
CA ILE A 12 -5.71 29.88 6.40
C ILE A 12 -6.18 30.76 7.56
N LEU A 13 -6.80 30.14 8.56
CA LEU A 13 -7.28 30.83 9.74
C LEU A 13 -6.16 31.03 10.77
N SER A 14 -6.06 32.26 11.30
CA SER A 14 -5.27 32.58 12.49
C SER A 14 -5.96 32.10 13.76
N ASP A 15 -5.27 32.16 14.88
CA ASP A 15 -5.87 31.91 16.22
C ASP A 15 -7.06 32.81 16.53
N ILE A 16 -7.01 34.07 16.09
CA ILE A 16 -8.10 35.02 16.23
C ILE A 16 -9.34 34.58 15.43
N ASP A 17 -9.11 34.16 14.16
CA ASP A 17 -10.18 33.69 13.29
C ASP A 17 -10.79 32.41 13.83
N ILE A 18 -9.95 31.44 14.25
CA ILE A 18 -10.42 30.18 14.86
C ILE A 18 -11.31 30.43 16.05
N LYS A 19 -10.89 31.32 16.96
CA LYS A 19 -11.71 31.71 18.11
C LYS A 19 -13.04 32.36 17.69
N SER A 20 -13.04 33.18 16.64
CA SER A 20 -14.24 33.85 16.16
C SER A 20 -15.28 32.91 15.55
N PHE A 21 -14.82 31.81 14.89
CA PHE A 21 -15.69 30.80 14.30
C PHE A 21 -15.99 29.62 15.24
N TRP A 22 -15.43 29.63 16.47
CA TRP A 22 -15.64 28.56 17.44
C TRP A 22 -17.11 28.42 17.80
N GLY A 23 -17.65 27.20 17.66
CA GLY A 23 -19.08 26.92 17.84
C GLY A 23 -19.99 27.38 16.68
N HIS A 24 -19.43 28.09 15.70
CA HIS A 24 -20.11 28.62 14.51
C HIS A 24 -19.50 28.08 13.19
N GLY A 25 -19.32 26.78 13.10
CA GLY A 25 -18.76 26.12 11.92
C GLY A 25 -17.45 25.37 12.19
N ILE A 26 -16.78 25.67 13.29
CA ILE A 26 -15.63 24.91 13.80
C ILE A 26 -15.93 24.49 15.23
N ASN A 27 -15.84 23.19 15.51
CA ASN A 27 -15.94 22.65 16.86
C ASN A 27 -14.97 21.47 16.99
N ILE A 28 -14.24 21.41 18.10
CA ILE A 28 -13.32 20.31 18.41
C ILE A 28 -13.52 19.94 19.88
N PHE A 29 -13.65 18.67 20.16
CA PHE A 29 -13.86 18.16 21.50
C PHE A 29 -13.26 16.76 21.65
N SER A 30 -13.05 16.34 22.88
CA SER A 30 -12.66 14.99 23.26
C SER A 30 -13.65 14.42 24.26
N SER A 31 -13.87 13.11 24.21
CA SER A 31 -14.61 12.38 25.25
C SER A 31 -13.77 12.13 26.50
N GLU A 32 -12.46 12.36 26.41
CA GLU A 32 -11.53 12.13 27.51
C GLU A 32 -11.61 13.23 28.57
N THR A 33 -11.18 12.88 29.76
CA THR A 33 -11.18 13.79 30.93
C THR A 33 -9.77 13.99 31.46
N GLY A 34 -9.57 14.96 32.37
CA GLY A 34 -8.28 15.23 32.98
C GLY A 34 -7.26 15.81 31.99
N GLU A 35 -6.06 15.28 32.00
CA GLU A 35 -4.96 15.77 31.15
C GLU A 35 -5.19 15.54 29.64
N LEU A 36 -6.03 14.59 29.26
CA LEU A 36 -6.38 14.28 27.88
C LEU A 36 -7.66 14.99 27.41
N ALA A 37 -8.32 15.75 28.26
CA ALA A 37 -9.47 16.57 27.86
C ALA A 37 -9.02 17.64 26.86
N PHE A 38 -9.81 17.83 25.80
CA PHE A 38 -9.56 18.91 24.85
C PHE A 38 -9.62 20.28 25.60
N ASN A 39 -8.60 21.09 25.34
CA ASN A 39 -8.51 22.44 25.91
C ASN A 39 -8.01 23.40 24.81
N LEU A 40 -8.91 24.25 24.31
CA LEU A 40 -8.59 25.18 23.21
C LEU A 40 -7.41 26.11 23.57
N GLU A 41 -7.38 26.65 24.81
CA GLU A 41 -6.32 27.61 25.23
C GLU A 41 -4.92 26.98 25.26
N LYS A 42 -4.83 25.65 25.47
CA LYS A 42 -3.55 24.94 25.50
C LYS A 42 -3.13 24.43 24.12
N GLN A 43 -4.10 24.06 23.26
CA GLN A 43 -3.85 23.39 21.98
C GLN A 43 -3.84 24.36 20.81
N LEU A 44 -4.43 25.57 20.95
CA LEU A 44 -4.44 26.58 19.91
C LEU A 44 -3.06 27.21 19.75
N GLN A 45 -2.55 27.18 18.53
CA GLN A 45 -1.33 27.84 18.07
C GLN A 45 -1.72 29.03 17.18
N LEU A 46 -0.75 29.85 16.73
CA LEU A 46 -1.01 31.06 15.93
C LEU A 46 -1.76 30.82 14.62
N GLY A 47 -1.70 29.63 14.05
CA GLY A 47 -2.38 29.28 12.79
C GLY A 47 -2.75 27.79 12.69
N SER A 48 -2.83 27.10 13.82
CA SER A 48 -3.16 25.68 13.86
C SER A 48 -3.67 25.26 15.24
N ILE A 49 -4.18 24.04 15.34
CA ILE A 49 -4.55 23.41 16.59
C ILE A 49 -3.77 22.12 16.75
N ASP A 50 -3.08 21.96 17.87
CA ASP A 50 -2.36 20.75 18.24
C ASP A 50 -3.35 19.63 18.58
N LEU A 51 -3.13 18.43 18.02
CA LEU A 51 -3.97 17.25 18.23
C LEU A 51 -3.15 16.07 18.73
N HIS A 52 -3.81 15.21 19.52
CA HIS A 52 -3.25 14.00 20.11
C HIS A 52 -3.70 12.75 19.34
N PHE A 53 -3.01 11.64 19.49
CA PHE A 53 -3.46 10.35 18.98
C PHE A 53 -4.24 9.59 20.08
N ARG A 54 -5.09 8.66 19.63
CA ARG A 54 -5.92 7.85 20.51
C ARG A 54 -5.18 6.63 21.04
N HIS A 55 -5.60 6.10 22.18
CA HIS A 55 -5.05 4.87 22.77
C HIS A 55 -5.31 3.61 21.92
N ALA A 56 -6.41 3.57 21.17
CA ALA A 56 -6.70 2.50 20.21
C ALA A 56 -5.89 2.66 18.93
N TYR A 57 -5.22 1.61 18.48
CA TYR A 57 -4.41 1.59 17.27
C TYR A 57 -4.40 0.22 16.61
N SER A 58 -3.96 0.15 15.36
CA SER A 58 -3.77 -1.09 14.63
C SER A 58 -2.36 -1.15 14.03
N LYS A 59 -1.76 -2.35 14.02
CA LYS A 59 -0.48 -2.64 13.37
C LYS A 59 -0.68 -3.58 12.19
N ILE A 60 0.12 -3.41 11.13
CA ILE A 60 0.20 -4.40 10.06
C ILE A 60 0.89 -5.65 10.62
N ARG A 61 0.27 -6.81 10.49
CA ARG A 61 0.78 -8.09 11.00
C ARG A 61 1.57 -8.92 10.00
N LEU A 62 1.64 -8.46 8.75
CA LEU A 62 2.34 -9.17 7.70
C LEU A 62 3.86 -9.09 7.87
N SER A 63 4.55 -10.18 7.57
CA SER A 63 6.00 -10.22 7.52
C SER A 63 6.52 -9.50 6.26
N LYS A 64 7.83 -9.16 6.24
CA LYS A 64 8.44 -8.48 5.09
C LYS A 64 8.36 -9.27 3.77
N ASN A 65 8.15 -10.58 3.84
CA ASN A 65 8.10 -11.46 2.66
C ASN A 65 6.66 -11.76 2.20
N GLU A 66 5.66 -11.31 2.93
CA GLU A 66 4.26 -11.49 2.57
C GLU A 66 3.77 -10.33 1.71
N ILE A 67 2.92 -10.64 0.76
CA ILE A 67 2.31 -9.66 -0.14
C ILE A 67 0.90 -9.37 0.38
N LEU A 68 0.61 -8.08 0.60
CA LEU A 68 -0.75 -7.65 0.92
C LEU A 68 -1.61 -7.73 -0.34
N THR A 69 -2.54 -8.68 -0.36
CA THR A 69 -3.45 -8.93 -1.49
C THR A 69 -4.82 -8.31 -1.25
N TYR A 70 -5.59 -8.10 -2.33
CA TYR A 70 -6.97 -7.61 -2.23
C TYR A 70 -7.90 -8.55 -1.45
N ASP A 71 -7.66 -9.87 -1.51
CA ASP A 71 -8.43 -10.83 -0.72
C ASP A 71 -8.17 -10.66 0.78
N MET A 72 -6.95 -10.35 1.18
CA MET A 72 -6.62 -10.03 2.57
C MET A 72 -7.28 -8.73 3.02
N LEU A 73 -7.39 -7.73 2.14
CA LEU A 73 -8.12 -6.47 2.40
C LEU A 73 -9.60 -6.75 2.63
N LYS A 74 -10.26 -7.52 1.76
CA LYS A 74 -11.67 -7.92 1.89
C LYS A 74 -11.95 -8.68 3.20
N GLN A 75 -11.02 -9.50 3.65
CA GLN A 75 -11.15 -10.27 4.88
C GLN A 75 -10.77 -9.47 6.14
N HIS A 76 -10.28 -8.24 6.00
CA HIS A 76 -9.80 -7.39 7.10
C HIS A 76 -8.80 -8.07 8.04
N ASN A 77 -7.98 -9.00 7.52
CA ASN A 77 -7.14 -9.89 8.32
C ASN A 77 -5.64 -9.54 8.31
N TYR A 78 -5.26 -8.38 7.77
CA TYR A 78 -3.85 -7.94 7.65
C TYR A 78 -3.39 -6.99 8.76
N THR A 79 -4.29 -6.60 9.67
CA THR A 79 -3.95 -5.75 10.81
C THR A 79 -4.29 -6.43 12.13
N THR A 80 -3.61 -6.01 13.19
CA THR A 80 -3.90 -6.42 14.58
C THR A 80 -4.31 -5.19 15.37
N PRO A 81 -5.58 -5.09 15.82
CA PRO A 81 -6.00 -4.03 16.72
C PRO A 81 -5.35 -4.21 18.09
N SER A 82 -5.03 -3.11 18.70
CA SER A 82 -4.40 -3.02 20.02
C SER A 82 -4.84 -1.76 20.74
N GLU A 83 -4.67 -1.73 22.05
CA GLU A 83 -5.04 -0.58 22.88
C GLU A 83 -3.99 -0.35 23.97
N LEU A 84 -3.62 0.90 24.16
CA LEU A 84 -2.73 1.29 25.25
C LEU A 84 -3.48 1.35 26.58
N LYS A 85 -2.92 0.77 27.61
CA LYS A 85 -3.43 0.89 28.98
C LYS A 85 -3.06 2.25 29.56
N THR A 86 -3.76 2.65 30.59
CA THR A 86 -3.47 3.90 31.32
C THR A 86 -2.00 3.97 31.74
N GLY A 87 -1.32 5.03 31.33
CA GLY A 87 0.11 5.25 31.60
C GLY A 87 1.08 4.51 30.70
N GLU A 88 0.58 3.69 29.77
CA GLU A 88 1.40 3.02 28.77
C GLU A 88 1.75 3.98 27.62
N LYS A 89 2.97 3.83 27.07
CA LYS A 89 3.43 4.60 25.93
C LYS A 89 3.36 3.75 24.66
N LEU A 90 3.07 4.40 23.55
CA LEU A 90 3.09 3.77 22.23
C LEU A 90 4.54 3.54 21.79
N ARG A 91 4.95 2.28 21.69
CA ARG A 91 6.26 1.91 21.16
C ARG A 91 6.15 1.53 19.69
N ILE A 92 6.96 2.20 18.86
CA ILE A 92 7.01 2.00 17.40
C ILE A 92 8.42 1.56 17.03
N LEU A 93 8.53 0.37 16.41
CA LEU A 93 9.80 -0.19 15.95
C LEU A 93 10.29 0.51 14.67
N PRO A 94 11.60 0.43 14.34
CA PRO A 94 12.13 0.95 13.08
C PRO A 94 11.37 0.41 11.87
N GLY A 95 10.87 1.31 10.99
CA GLY A 95 10.08 0.95 9.80
C GLY A 95 8.66 0.46 10.07
N GLU A 96 8.22 0.45 11.32
CA GLU A 96 6.85 0.08 11.68
C GLU A 96 5.89 1.21 11.39
N MET A 97 4.71 0.87 10.82
CA MET A 97 3.59 1.77 10.63
C MET A 97 2.44 1.37 11.56
N ILE A 98 1.86 2.38 12.18
CA ILE A 98 0.68 2.29 13.04
C ILE A 98 -0.45 3.10 12.44
N VAL A 99 -1.65 2.57 12.44
CA VAL A 99 -2.88 3.29 12.12
C VAL A 99 -3.64 3.55 13.40
N THR A 100 -4.01 4.79 13.64
CA THR A 100 -4.80 5.24 14.78
C THR A 100 -5.75 6.35 14.33
N THR A 101 -6.41 7.02 15.25
CA THR A 101 -7.19 8.25 15.00
C THR A 101 -6.73 9.36 15.94
N THR A 102 -7.12 10.60 15.66
CA THR A 102 -6.98 11.65 16.65
C THR A 102 -7.83 11.33 17.87
N LEU A 103 -7.36 11.77 19.03
CA LEU A 103 -8.12 11.73 20.27
C LEU A 103 -9.33 12.65 20.19
N GLU A 104 -9.14 13.79 19.54
CA GLU A 104 -10.15 14.81 19.34
C GLU A 104 -11.06 14.45 18.15
N THR A 105 -12.34 14.75 18.31
CA THR A 105 -13.30 14.81 17.22
C THR A 105 -13.30 16.20 16.63
N VAL A 106 -13.10 16.31 15.33
CA VAL A 106 -13.11 17.58 14.59
C VAL A 106 -14.42 17.70 13.83
N GLN A 107 -15.11 18.84 14.01
CA GLN A 107 -16.35 19.12 13.30
C GLN A 107 -16.23 20.43 12.50
N PHE A 108 -16.50 20.33 11.20
CA PHE A 108 -16.57 21.47 10.28
C PHE A 108 -17.98 21.62 9.69
N SER A 109 -18.38 22.89 9.49
CA SER A 109 -19.46 23.18 8.55
C SER A 109 -18.97 23.09 7.11
N GLU A 110 -19.86 23.33 6.15
CA GLU A 110 -19.56 23.34 4.71
C GLU A 110 -18.62 24.49 4.30
N GLU A 111 -18.37 25.44 5.19
CA GLU A 111 -17.51 26.60 4.93
C GLU A 111 -16.04 26.35 5.24
N PHE A 112 -15.72 25.26 5.95
CA PHE A 112 -14.37 25.00 6.44
C PHE A 112 -13.85 23.65 5.96
N ALA A 113 -12.56 23.64 5.66
CA ALA A 113 -11.76 22.43 5.40
C ALA A 113 -10.48 22.50 6.24
N GLY A 114 -9.75 21.41 6.32
CA GLY A 114 -8.49 21.39 7.06
C GLY A 114 -7.40 20.57 6.39
N ILE A 115 -6.18 20.74 6.88
CA ILE A 115 -5.04 19.89 6.59
C ILE A 115 -4.39 19.48 7.91
N ILE A 116 -4.10 18.19 8.05
CA ILE A 116 -3.26 17.67 9.13
C ILE A 116 -1.81 17.72 8.69
N THR A 117 -0.95 18.21 9.55
CA THR A 117 0.51 18.17 9.37
C THR A 117 1.21 17.67 10.63
N GLY A 118 2.40 17.10 10.50
CA GLY A 118 3.22 16.67 11.63
C GLY A 118 3.78 17.85 12.42
N ARG A 119 4.14 17.61 13.67
CA ARG A 119 4.86 18.58 14.51
C ARG A 119 6.37 18.44 14.33
N SER A 120 7.07 19.57 14.29
CA SER A 120 8.52 19.59 14.10
C SER A 120 9.30 18.82 15.18
N SER A 121 8.82 18.79 16.41
CA SER A 121 9.42 18.02 17.51
C SER A 121 9.33 16.52 17.28
N ILE A 122 8.21 16.04 16.74
CA ILE A 122 7.98 14.64 16.40
C ILE A 122 8.80 14.24 15.17
N ALA A 123 8.82 15.08 14.12
CA ALA A 123 9.61 14.86 12.91
C ALA A 123 11.12 14.71 13.20
N ARG A 124 11.65 15.46 14.20
CA ARG A 124 13.06 15.36 14.62
C ARG A 124 13.43 14.04 15.29
N LEU A 125 12.44 13.26 15.73
CA LEU A 125 12.65 11.88 16.21
C LEU A 125 12.73 10.87 15.05
N GLY A 126 12.55 11.32 13.81
CA GLY A 126 12.42 10.45 12.64
C GLY A 126 11.04 9.81 12.52
N VAL A 127 10.02 10.37 13.19
CA VAL A 127 8.65 9.89 13.13
C VAL A 127 7.85 10.77 12.16
N MET A 128 7.25 10.12 11.16
CA MET A 128 6.32 10.74 10.23
C MET A 128 4.89 10.50 10.71
N VAL A 129 4.10 11.55 10.76
CA VAL A 129 2.68 11.48 11.08
C VAL A 129 1.90 11.89 9.86
N HIS A 130 0.93 11.08 9.46
CA HIS A 130 -0.03 11.34 8.39
C HIS A 130 0.62 11.55 7.02
N CYS A 131 1.01 10.43 6.38
CA CYS A 131 1.87 10.47 5.21
C CYS A 131 1.18 10.82 3.88
N CYS A 132 -0.15 10.67 3.73
CA CYS A 132 -0.78 10.78 2.39
C CYS A 132 -2.21 11.30 2.36
N GLN A 133 -2.91 11.47 3.46
CA GLN A 133 -4.32 11.89 3.49
C GLN A 133 -4.50 13.13 4.35
N GLU A 134 -3.83 14.19 3.97
CA GLU A 134 -3.75 15.41 4.77
C GLU A 134 -5.05 16.21 4.79
N PHE A 135 -5.89 16.05 3.75
CA PHE A 135 -7.06 16.90 3.55
C PHE A 135 -8.29 16.41 4.31
N ILE A 136 -8.87 17.32 5.11
CA ILE A 136 -10.10 17.11 5.85
C ILE A 136 -11.22 17.86 5.13
N ASN A 137 -12.19 17.10 4.66
CA ASN A 137 -13.29 17.60 3.85
C ASN A 137 -14.24 18.52 4.64
N PRO A 138 -14.93 19.46 3.96
CA PRO A 138 -16.05 20.21 4.53
C PRO A 138 -17.12 19.26 5.05
N GLY A 139 -17.75 19.64 6.16
CA GLY A 139 -18.75 18.81 6.81
C GLY A 139 -18.19 17.57 7.52
N HIS A 140 -16.87 17.51 7.76
CA HIS A 140 -16.25 16.48 8.63
C HIS A 140 -16.87 16.53 10.03
N GLY A 141 -16.95 15.37 10.69
CA GLY A 141 -17.64 15.30 12.00
C GLY A 141 -17.18 14.13 12.89
N GLN A 142 -15.92 13.72 12.78
CA GLN A 142 -15.39 12.52 13.46
C GLN A 142 -13.92 12.69 13.85
N PRO A 143 -13.32 11.77 14.62
CA PRO A 143 -11.85 11.70 14.77
C PRO A 143 -11.17 11.53 13.42
N ILE A 144 -9.96 12.06 13.28
CA ILE A 144 -9.22 12.01 12.00
C ILE A 144 -8.32 10.78 12.02
N PRO A 145 -8.40 9.90 11.00
CA PRO A 145 -7.47 8.78 10.87
C PRO A 145 -6.03 9.27 10.74
N LEU A 146 -5.10 8.62 11.43
CA LEU A 146 -3.67 8.96 11.43
C LEU A 146 -2.84 7.73 11.12
N GLN A 147 -1.83 7.89 10.26
CA GLN A 147 -0.73 6.95 10.10
C GLN A 147 0.51 7.50 10.78
N ILE A 148 1.16 6.68 11.61
CA ILE A 148 2.39 7.04 12.31
C ILE A 148 3.46 6.05 11.88
N ILE A 149 4.56 6.53 11.28
CA ILE A 149 5.66 5.70 10.79
C ILE A 149 6.95 6.11 11.48
N ASN A 150 7.67 5.14 12.04
CA ASN A 150 9.01 5.36 12.55
C ASN A 150 10.05 5.11 11.45
N LEU A 151 10.60 6.18 10.90
CA LEU A 151 11.68 6.17 9.92
C LEU A 151 13.08 6.18 10.56
N SER A 152 13.17 6.32 11.88
CA SER A 152 14.44 6.30 12.60
C SER A 152 15.02 4.88 12.69
N PRO A 153 16.33 4.73 12.91
CA PRO A 153 16.96 3.43 13.07
C PRO A 153 16.70 2.77 14.45
N CYS A 154 16.05 3.47 15.39
CA CYS A 154 15.78 2.98 16.72
C CYS A 154 14.28 2.98 17.04
N SER A 155 13.87 2.23 18.07
CA SER A 155 12.50 2.28 18.57
C SER A 155 12.20 3.65 19.20
N VAL A 156 11.01 4.19 18.93
CA VAL A 156 10.54 5.45 19.51
C VAL A 156 9.33 5.17 20.42
N GLU A 157 9.27 5.83 21.57
CA GLU A 157 8.13 5.80 22.47
C GLU A 157 7.41 7.16 22.44
N LEU A 158 6.11 7.12 22.20
CA LEU A 158 5.23 8.29 22.19
C LEU A 158 4.26 8.21 23.35
N ASP A 159 4.11 9.34 24.07
CA ASP A 159 3.16 9.49 25.16
C ASP A 159 1.88 10.13 24.62
N LEU A 160 0.71 9.60 25.01
CA LEU A 160 -0.60 10.12 24.63
C LEU A 160 -0.84 11.59 24.99
N ARG A 161 -0.17 12.06 26.03
CA ARG A 161 -0.29 13.46 26.52
C ARG A 161 0.48 14.46 25.66
N ILE A 162 1.29 13.98 24.70
CA ILE A 162 2.07 14.83 23.81
C ILE A 162 1.32 14.94 22.48
N PRO A 163 0.95 16.16 22.04
CA PRO A 163 0.37 16.33 20.71
C PRO A 163 1.37 15.90 19.63
N ILE A 164 0.88 15.16 18.64
CA ILE A 164 1.75 14.59 17.57
C ILE A 164 1.55 15.26 16.23
N CYS A 165 0.43 15.91 15.99
CA CYS A 165 0.10 16.57 14.74
C CYS A 165 -0.57 17.92 15.00
N GLN A 166 -0.72 18.69 13.92
CA GLN A 166 -1.35 20.00 13.92
C GLN A 166 -2.43 20.05 12.84
N LEU A 167 -3.57 20.62 13.18
CA LEU A 167 -4.67 20.91 12.27
C LEU A 167 -4.58 22.37 11.81
N VAL A 168 -4.34 22.59 10.53
CA VAL A 168 -4.46 23.88 9.85
C VAL A 168 -5.86 23.97 9.25
N ILE A 169 -6.58 25.04 9.49
CA ILE A 169 -7.97 25.21 9.06
C ILE A 169 -8.04 26.28 7.97
N PHE A 170 -8.83 25.99 6.93
CA PHE A 170 -9.09 26.90 5.83
C PHE A 170 -10.56 27.30 5.82
N LYS A 171 -10.82 28.59 5.61
CA LYS A 171 -12.13 29.06 5.19
C LYS A 171 -12.21 29.01 3.67
N LEU A 172 -13.22 28.34 3.14
CA LEU A 172 -13.43 28.20 1.69
C LEU A 172 -13.94 29.52 1.08
N CYS A 173 -13.66 29.73 -0.20
CA CYS A 173 -14.18 30.90 -0.95
C CYS A 173 -15.72 30.91 -1.03
N SER A 174 -16.32 29.73 -1.06
CA SER A 174 -17.76 29.49 -0.99
C SER A 174 -18.02 28.20 -0.21
N PRO A 175 -19.16 28.05 0.45
CA PRO A 175 -19.52 26.80 1.08
C PRO A 175 -19.52 25.64 0.07
N ALA A 176 -19.10 24.47 0.50
CA ALA A 176 -19.23 23.26 -0.29
C ALA A 176 -20.71 22.91 -0.52
N SER A 177 -21.03 22.25 -1.61
CA SER A 177 -22.42 21.86 -1.97
C SER A 177 -23.00 20.76 -1.08
N GLY A 178 -22.21 20.15 -0.19
CA GLY A 178 -22.63 19.09 0.71
C GLY A 178 -21.58 18.80 1.79
N ARG A 179 -21.92 17.90 2.68
CA ARG A 179 -21.06 17.46 3.80
C ARG A 179 -20.50 16.10 3.53
N TYR A 180 -19.22 15.90 3.85
CA TYR A 180 -18.56 14.59 3.74
C TYR A 180 -19.36 13.46 4.41
N LYS A 181 -19.91 13.69 5.60
CA LYS A 181 -20.67 12.68 6.33
C LYS A 181 -21.99 12.27 5.67
N ASP A 182 -22.54 13.10 4.80
CA ASP A 182 -23.83 12.88 4.12
C ASP A 182 -23.64 12.41 2.68
N ASP A 183 -22.39 12.35 2.18
CA ASP A 183 -22.07 11.86 0.82
C ASP A 183 -22.08 10.32 0.78
N ILE A 184 -22.91 9.77 -0.10
CA ILE A 184 -23.05 8.31 -0.31
C ILE A 184 -21.75 7.63 -0.73
N ASN A 185 -20.83 8.38 -1.32
CA ASN A 185 -19.51 7.88 -1.75
C ASN A 185 -18.45 7.94 -0.65
N SER A 186 -18.78 8.49 0.51
CA SER A 186 -17.84 8.58 1.63
C SER A 186 -17.64 7.21 2.29
N LYS A 187 -16.43 6.65 2.16
CA LYS A 187 -16.11 5.29 2.62
C LYS A 187 -15.90 5.15 4.12
N TYR A 188 -15.41 6.20 4.77
CA TYR A 188 -14.96 6.18 6.17
C TYR A 188 -15.79 7.13 7.04
N VAL A 189 -17.11 6.99 6.97
CA VAL A 189 -18.03 7.74 7.80
C VAL A 189 -18.17 7.07 9.18
N ASN A 190 -18.23 7.89 10.25
CA ASN A 190 -18.36 7.44 11.64
C ASN A 190 -17.20 6.57 12.14
N GLU A 191 -15.98 6.82 11.64
CA GLU A 191 -14.78 6.14 12.09
C GLU A 191 -14.39 6.62 13.49
N THR A 192 -14.64 5.80 14.49
CA THR A 192 -14.25 6.05 15.89
C THR A 192 -13.04 5.24 16.32
N VAL A 193 -12.69 4.21 15.58
CA VAL A 193 -11.52 3.34 15.75
C VAL A 193 -10.86 3.14 14.40
N PRO A 194 -9.55 2.84 14.35
CA PRO A 194 -8.84 2.64 13.10
C PRO A 194 -9.47 1.53 12.25
N GLN A 195 -9.92 1.88 11.04
CA GLN A 195 -10.46 0.92 10.08
C GLN A 195 -9.37 0.43 9.12
N THR A 196 -9.59 -0.74 8.55
CA THR A 196 -8.75 -1.27 7.47
C THR A 196 -9.08 -0.58 6.14
N SER A 197 -8.15 -0.64 5.19
CA SER A 197 -8.36 -0.03 3.86
C SER A 197 -9.55 -0.69 3.13
N LYS A 198 -10.41 0.14 2.56
CA LYS A 198 -11.54 -0.24 1.70
C LYS A 198 -11.26 -0.03 0.21
N ILE A 199 -10.00 0.01 -0.18
CA ILE A 199 -9.60 0.21 -1.59
C ILE A 199 -10.16 -0.88 -2.51
N TYR A 200 -10.44 -2.06 -1.98
CA TYR A 200 -11.05 -3.15 -2.74
C TYR A 200 -12.47 -2.82 -3.24
N GLU A 201 -13.18 -1.88 -2.62
CA GLU A 201 -14.49 -1.41 -3.05
C GLU A 201 -14.42 -0.55 -4.33
N GLU A 202 -13.22 -0.08 -4.72
CA GLU A 202 -12.97 0.70 -5.93
C GLU A 202 -12.71 -0.18 -7.16
N ILE A 203 -12.50 -1.48 -6.94
CA ILE A 203 -12.25 -2.41 -8.02
C ILE A 203 -13.60 -2.75 -8.66
N PRO A 204 -13.82 -2.47 -9.95
CA PRO A 204 -15.03 -2.90 -10.64
C PRO A 204 -15.17 -4.43 -10.51
N ASP A 205 -16.36 -4.92 -10.15
CA ASP A 205 -16.67 -6.36 -10.08
C ASP A 205 -16.43 -7.10 -11.40
N SER A 206 -16.33 -6.36 -12.48
CA SER A 206 -15.89 -6.82 -13.79
C SER A 206 -14.66 -6.04 -14.23
N LEU A 207 -13.49 -6.39 -13.74
CA LEU A 207 -12.37 -6.34 -14.66
C LEU A 207 -12.79 -7.27 -15.81
N PRO A 208 -12.79 -6.81 -17.08
CA PRO A 208 -13.02 -7.74 -18.17
C PRO A 208 -12.00 -8.86 -17.96
N GLU A 209 -12.50 -10.02 -17.52
CA GLU A 209 -11.69 -11.21 -17.46
C GLU A 209 -11.06 -11.28 -18.84
N ASN A 210 -9.74 -11.16 -18.89
CA ASN A 210 -8.99 -11.27 -20.12
C ASN A 210 -9.05 -12.74 -20.57
N LYS A 211 -10.29 -13.31 -20.62
CA LYS A 211 -10.58 -14.65 -21.16
C LYS A 211 -10.10 -14.75 -22.58
N GLU A 212 -10.15 -13.67 -23.34
CA GLU A 212 -9.56 -13.61 -24.68
C GLU A 212 -8.02 -13.67 -24.64
N LYS A 213 -7.33 -13.01 -23.72
CA LYS A 213 -5.87 -13.13 -23.61
C LYS A 213 -5.43 -14.49 -23.08
N LEU A 214 -6.16 -15.06 -22.09
CA LEU A 214 -5.86 -16.41 -21.59
C LEU A 214 -6.19 -17.49 -22.65
N SER A 215 -7.30 -17.34 -23.39
CA SER A 215 -7.64 -18.24 -24.48
C SER A 215 -6.65 -18.12 -25.63
N ASN A 216 -6.19 -16.91 -25.95
CA ASN A 216 -5.16 -16.68 -26.96
C ASN A 216 -3.79 -17.24 -26.52
N ILE A 217 -3.40 -17.09 -25.25
CA ILE A 217 -2.17 -17.69 -24.72
C ILE A 217 -2.27 -19.22 -24.76
N ASN A 218 -3.40 -19.78 -24.33
CA ASN A 218 -3.63 -21.23 -24.42
C ASN A 218 -3.68 -21.76 -25.86
N ASN A 219 -4.22 -20.97 -26.78
CA ASN A 219 -4.23 -21.31 -28.20
C ASN A 219 -2.84 -21.17 -28.83
N ILE A 220 -2.07 -20.13 -28.49
CA ILE A 220 -0.68 -19.96 -28.95
C ILE A 220 0.21 -21.06 -28.38
N THR A 221 0.08 -21.41 -27.08
CA THR A 221 0.85 -22.52 -26.50
C THR A 221 0.46 -23.87 -27.08
N LYS A 222 -0.84 -24.14 -27.33
CA LYS A 222 -1.29 -25.34 -28.03
C LYS A 222 -0.78 -25.40 -29.46
N LEU A 223 -0.81 -24.29 -30.19
CA LEU A 223 -0.32 -24.18 -31.55
C LEU A 223 1.21 -24.37 -31.60
N PHE A 224 1.93 -23.80 -30.65
CA PHE A 224 3.38 -23.96 -30.52
C PHE A 224 3.76 -25.41 -30.17
N LEU A 225 3.07 -26.03 -29.20
CA LEU A 225 3.25 -27.43 -28.85
C LEU A 225 2.96 -28.35 -30.07
N SER A 226 1.80 -28.18 -30.72
CA SER A 226 1.38 -29.05 -31.82
C SER A 226 2.23 -28.86 -33.08
N LYS A 227 2.60 -27.62 -33.41
CA LYS A 227 3.31 -27.32 -34.67
C LYS A 227 4.82 -27.45 -34.58
N TYR A 228 5.39 -27.19 -33.41
CA TYR A 228 6.84 -27.15 -33.26
C TYR A 228 7.42 -28.20 -32.30
N LEU A 229 6.75 -28.59 -31.23
CA LEU A 229 7.26 -29.59 -30.28
C LEU A 229 6.81 -31.03 -30.64
N LEU A 230 5.54 -31.24 -30.93
CA LEU A 230 4.99 -32.58 -31.20
C LEU A 230 5.70 -33.32 -32.38
N PRO A 231 6.03 -32.66 -33.51
CA PRO A 231 6.76 -33.32 -34.63
C PRO A 231 8.16 -33.78 -34.23
N PHE A 232 8.77 -33.21 -33.22
CA PHE A 232 10.11 -33.57 -32.75
C PHE A 232 10.11 -34.65 -31.67
N PHE A 233 8.95 -34.95 -31.06
CA PHE A 233 8.84 -35.95 -29.99
C PHE A 233 9.32 -37.35 -30.43
N PRO A 234 8.99 -37.85 -31.65
CA PRO A 234 9.51 -39.14 -32.12
C PRO A 234 11.03 -39.13 -32.29
N SER A 235 11.60 -38.00 -32.75
CA SER A 235 13.06 -37.90 -32.92
C SER A 235 13.79 -37.82 -31.60
N VAL A 236 13.20 -37.16 -30.57
CA VAL A 236 13.76 -37.12 -29.20
C VAL A 236 13.72 -38.51 -28.55
N ILE A 237 12.61 -39.24 -28.70
CA ILE A 237 12.50 -40.63 -28.20
C ILE A 237 13.49 -41.54 -28.93
N MET A 238 13.58 -41.43 -30.25
CA MET A 238 14.55 -42.17 -31.03
C MET A 238 16.00 -41.89 -30.62
N LEU A 239 16.28 -40.63 -30.27
CA LEU A 239 17.56 -40.19 -29.75
C LEU A 239 17.88 -40.82 -28.38
N LEU A 240 16.92 -40.84 -27.47
CA LEU A 240 17.06 -41.45 -26.14
C LEU A 240 17.26 -42.96 -26.19
N VAL A 241 16.63 -43.62 -27.16
CA VAL A 241 16.75 -45.10 -27.36
C VAL A 241 18.07 -45.47 -28.05
N ILE A 242 18.55 -44.64 -28.98
CA ILE A 242 19.77 -44.93 -29.77
C ILE A 242 21.05 -44.50 -29.04
N THR A 243 20.99 -43.51 -28.12
CA THR A 243 22.16 -43.01 -27.37
C THR A 243 22.96 -44.11 -26.64
N PRO A 244 22.32 -45.10 -25.97
CA PRO A 244 23.08 -46.20 -25.36
C PRO A 244 23.86 -47.06 -26.37
N PHE A 245 23.28 -47.28 -27.57
CA PHE A 245 23.92 -48.09 -28.60
C PHE A 245 25.07 -47.36 -29.32
N ILE A 246 24.94 -46.03 -29.47
CA ILE A 246 25.99 -45.19 -30.07
C ILE A 246 27.20 -45.06 -29.18
N ASN A 247 27.03 -45.01 -27.84
CA ASN A 247 28.14 -44.96 -26.90
C ASN A 247 29.07 -46.20 -26.97
N GLU A 248 28.55 -47.32 -27.42
CA GLU A 248 29.32 -48.56 -27.55
C GLU A 248 30.09 -48.62 -28.88
N TYR A 249 29.69 -47.84 -29.90
CA TYR A 249 30.23 -47.92 -31.27
C TYR A 249 31.13 -46.74 -31.69
N ILE A 250 31.09 -45.59 -31.02
CA ILE A 250 31.89 -44.41 -31.39
C ILE A 250 33.22 -44.41 -30.61
N THR A 251 34.09 -45.36 -30.88
CA THR A 251 35.46 -45.27 -30.38
C THR A 251 36.50 -44.82 -31.42
N ASP A 252 36.17 -44.78 -32.72
CA ASP A 252 37.24 -44.63 -33.73
C ASP A 252 36.92 -43.84 -35.02
N LYS A 253 35.81 -43.12 -35.16
CA LYS A 253 35.58 -42.29 -36.36
C LYS A 253 35.71 -40.81 -36.07
N SER A 254 36.44 -40.08 -36.91
CA SER A 254 36.68 -38.65 -36.79
C SER A 254 35.37 -37.86 -36.93
N LEU A 255 35.17 -36.87 -36.14
CA LEU A 255 34.03 -35.92 -36.13
C LEU A 255 33.70 -35.37 -37.57
N LEU A 256 34.69 -35.31 -38.45
CA LEU A 256 34.56 -34.77 -39.80
C LEU A 256 33.76 -35.69 -40.73
N GLU A 257 33.84 -37.04 -40.58
CA GLU A 257 33.05 -37.98 -41.37
C GLU A 257 31.57 -37.95 -41.01
N ILE A 258 31.27 -37.71 -39.71
CA ILE A 258 29.90 -37.58 -39.22
C ILE A 258 29.26 -36.27 -39.75
N LEU A 259 30.00 -35.17 -39.77
CA LEU A 259 29.53 -33.88 -40.30
C LEU A 259 29.26 -33.94 -41.83
N ASN A 260 30.07 -34.67 -42.60
CA ASN A 260 29.86 -34.82 -44.04
C ASN A 260 28.63 -35.70 -44.37
N ALA A 261 28.29 -36.66 -43.54
CA ALA A 261 27.11 -37.50 -43.69
C ALA A 261 25.79 -36.73 -43.46
N THR A 262 25.83 -35.58 -42.76
CA THR A 262 24.63 -34.81 -42.40
C THR A 262 24.17 -33.80 -43.45
N LYS A 263 24.92 -33.61 -44.54
CA LYS A 263 24.64 -32.58 -45.57
C LYS A 263 23.26 -32.68 -46.23
N ASN A 264 22.62 -33.85 -46.21
CA ASN A 264 21.31 -34.12 -46.83
C ASN A 264 20.21 -34.44 -45.78
N MET A 265 20.46 -34.19 -44.49
CA MET A 265 19.50 -34.51 -43.43
C MET A 265 18.66 -33.29 -43.06
N SER A 266 17.42 -33.52 -42.63
CA SER A 266 16.56 -32.43 -42.14
C SER A 266 17.18 -31.74 -40.92
N GLY A 267 16.96 -30.42 -40.77
CA GLY A 267 17.54 -29.62 -39.67
C GLY A 267 17.31 -30.20 -38.26
N ALA A 268 16.27 -30.98 -38.07
CA ALA A 268 15.94 -31.67 -36.82
C ALA A 268 16.93 -32.81 -36.50
N VAL A 269 17.34 -33.54 -37.50
CA VAL A 269 18.31 -34.64 -37.33
C VAL A 269 19.69 -34.06 -37.04
N ILE A 270 20.06 -32.95 -37.70
CA ILE A 270 21.31 -32.24 -37.47
C ILE A 270 21.37 -31.70 -36.01
N LEU A 271 20.26 -31.07 -35.51
CA LEU A 271 20.18 -30.60 -34.14
C LEU A 271 20.30 -31.73 -33.12
N GLY A 272 19.70 -32.89 -33.42
CA GLY A 272 19.83 -34.08 -32.60
C GLY A 272 21.26 -34.59 -32.50
N ILE A 273 21.99 -34.63 -33.61
CA ILE A 273 23.39 -35.04 -33.64
C ILE A 273 24.28 -34.05 -32.86
N ILE A 274 24.03 -32.75 -33.00
CA ILE A 274 24.76 -31.72 -32.26
C ILE A 274 24.54 -31.89 -30.74
N LEU A 275 23.31 -32.13 -30.30
CA LEU A 275 23.00 -32.34 -28.87
C LEU A 275 23.68 -33.61 -28.32
N ILE A 276 23.77 -34.67 -29.09
CA ILE A 276 24.50 -35.89 -28.71
C ILE A 276 26.00 -35.60 -28.56
N ILE A 277 26.60 -34.88 -29.53
CA ILE A 277 28.01 -34.54 -29.50
C ILE A 277 28.31 -33.66 -28.24
N VAL A 278 27.47 -32.68 -27.95
CA VAL A 278 27.60 -31.81 -26.75
C VAL A 278 27.46 -32.64 -25.45
N TYR A 279 26.50 -33.56 -25.41
CA TYR A 279 26.31 -34.44 -24.25
C TYR A 279 27.51 -35.35 -24.01
N VAL A 280 28.04 -35.98 -25.05
CA VAL A 280 29.24 -36.85 -24.96
C VAL A 280 30.47 -36.02 -24.55
N TRP A 281 30.59 -34.79 -25.06
CA TRP A 281 31.70 -33.89 -24.70
C TRP A 281 31.64 -33.46 -23.25
N LEU A 282 30.45 -33.10 -22.74
CA LEU A 282 30.24 -32.75 -21.33
C LEU A 282 30.55 -33.92 -20.38
N LYS A 283 30.17 -35.15 -20.75
CA LYS A 283 30.40 -36.33 -19.94
C LYS A 283 31.88 -36.80 -19.93
N ARG A 284 32.67 -36.39 -20.95
CA ARG A 284 34.13 -36.63 -20.98
C ARG A 284 34.92 -35.62 -20.14
N GLY A 285 34.34 -34.42 -19.87
CA GLY A 285 34.96 -33.42 -19.00
C GLY A 285 34.82 -33.69 -17.51
N GLU A 286 34.01 -34.68 -17.11
CA GLU A 286 33.80 -35.09 -15.70
C GLU A 286 34.70 -36.28 -15.29
N LYS A 287 35.64 -36.70 -16.11
CA LYS A 287 36.72 -37.63 -15.76
C LYS A 287 38.07 -36.94 -15.84
#